data_73e3433a0d69793fbc3af8122f13fe65
#
_entry.id   73e3433a0d69793fbc3af8122f13fe65
#
_cell.length_a   1.000
_cell.length_b   1.000
_cell.length_c   1.000
_cell.angle_alpha   90.00
_cell.angle_beta   90.00
_cell.angle_gamma   90.00
#
_symmetry.space_group_name_H-M   'P 1'
#
loop_
_entity.id
_entity.type
_entity.pdbx_description
1 polymer ?
#
loop_
_entity_poly.entity_id
_entity_poly.type
_entity_poly.pdbx_seq_one_letter_code
_entity_poly.pdbx_strand_id
1 'polypeptide(L)'
;MASETAGLSRRERRRLATREEILRAARELLLEVGPEELTLRQVARRADFSPAALYTYFSSRDEIVASLLAESFDRLDAYLRRVPRELQPAERVVQLGVAYMDFAHDNPVDLHCILSATSQDLPLGSGQAVGLEAARLIGQTFREGVEKGVFAPSGEQSVAEMAYGVWALVHGMVSLSGVDLGVVAEDMSAEPRRVLEAYVARLTTRGAGTR
;
A
#
# COMPACT_ATOMS: atom_id res chain seq x y z
N MET A 1 15.75 -3.08 10.52
CA MET A 1 16.54 -1.82 10.44
C MET A 1 17.82 -1.83 11.29
N ALA A 2 17.83 -2.21 12.56
CA ALA A 2 19.08 -2.20 13.36
C ALA A 2 20.11 -3.29 12.98
N SER A 3 19.71 -4.38 12.32
CA SER A 3 20.59 -5.51 11.97
C SER A 3 21.32 -5.34 10.62
N GLU A 4 20.79 -4.55 9.70
CA GLU A 4 21.40 -4.35 8.36
C GLU A 4 22.59 -3.36 8.35
N THR A 5 22.66 -2.48 9.33
CA THR A 5 23.72 -1.46 9.39
C THR A 5 25.00 -1.93 10.11
N ALA A 6 25.00 -3.09 10.73
CA ALA A 6 26.11 -3.57 11.57
C ALA A 6 27.42 -3.87 10.81
N GLY A 7 27.38 -4.03 9.47
CA GLY A 7 28.55 -4.28 8.62
C GLY A 7 29.02 -3.09 7.78
N LEU A 8 28.29 -1.97 7.81
CA LEU A 8 28.57 -0.82 6.95
C LEU A 8 29.70 0.05 7.50
N SER A 9 30.56 0.56 6.61
CA SER A 9 31.56 1.58 6.93
C SER A 9 30.89 2.87 7.42
N ARG A 10 31.63 3.71 8.14
CA ARG A 10 31.16 5.04 8.59
C ARG A 10 30.70 5.91 7.41
N ARG A 11 31.33 5.79 6.25
CA ARG A 11 30.98 6.53 5.03
C ARG A 11 29.66 6.08 4.46
N GLU A 12 29.42 4.78 4.41
CA GLU A 12 28.16 4.20 3.92
C GLU A 12 26.98 4.56 4.83
N ARG A 13 27.16 4.45 6.15
CA ARG A 13 26.13 4.88 7.10
C ARG A 13 25.75 6.35 6.93
N ARG A 14 26.75 7.24 6.76
CA ARG A 14 26.50 8.66 6.51
C ARG A 14 25.77 8.89 5.19
N ARG A 15 26.13 8.15 4.14
CA ARG A 15 25.46 8.25 2.83
C ARG A 15 23.99 7.82 2.91
N LEU A 16 23.70 6.73 3.63
CA LEU A 16 22.32 6.27 3.86
C LEU A 16 21.52 7.31 4.66
N ALA A 17 22.06 7.82 5.76
CA ALA A 17 21.38 8.84 6.55
C ALA A 17 21.06 10.10 5.73
N THR A 18 21.98 10.56 4.88
CA THR A 18 21.74 11.68 3.98
C THR A 18 20.65 11.35 2.93
N ARG A 19 20.65 10.12 2.41
CA ARG A 19 19.63 9.68 1.45
C ARG A 19 18.23 9.67 2.10
N GLU A 20 18.12 9.20 3.33
CA GLU A 20 16.88 9.22 4.12
C GLU A 20 16.39 10.65 4.39
N GLU A 21 17.32 11.59 4.69
CA GLU A 21 16.99 13.01 4.87
C GLU A 21 16.41 13.64 3.60
N ILE A 22 17.00 13.35 2.44
CA ILE A 22 16.51 13.80 1.14
C ILE A 22 15.12 13.21 0.85
N LEU A 23 14.92 11.92 1.10
CA LEU A 23 13.62 11.26 0.88
C LEU A 23 12.54 11.80 1.83
N ARG A 24 12.88 12.13 3.07
CA ARG A 24 11.95 12.79 4.00
C ARG A 24 11.49 14.14 3.46
N ALA A 25 12.43 14.99 3.01
CA ALA A 25 12.10 16.28 2.41
C ALA A 25 11.26 16.15 1.13
N ALA A 26 11.54 15.12 0.32
CA ALA A 26 10.76 14.83 -0.87
C ALA A 26 9.34 14.36 -0.54
N ARG A 27 9.17 13.56 0.52
CA ARG A 27 7.87 13.10 1.01
C ARG A 27 6.98 14.26 1.50
N GLU A 28 7.55 15.21 2.24
CA GLU A 28 6.84 16.40 2.68
C GLU A 28 6.37 17.25 1.49
N LEU A 29 7.27 17.47 0.52
CA LEU A 29 6.94 18.20 -0.71
C LEU A 29 5.86 17.51 -1.53
N LEU A 30 5.91 16.20 -1.63
CA LEU A 30 4.94 15.40 -2.40
C LEU A 30 3.50 15.62 -1.91
N LEU A 31 3.32 15.82 -0.60
CA LEU A 31 2.01 16.18 -0.02
C LEU A 31 1.57 17.60 -0.39
N GLU A 32 2.52 18.53 -0.51
CA GLU A 32 2.22 19.94 -0.76
C GLU A 32 1.89 20.20 -2.24
N VAL A 33 2.64 19.57 -3.16
CA VAL A 33 2.57 19.89 -4.58
C VAL A 33 2.12 18.73 -5.46
N GLY A 34 2.03 17.54 -4.92
CA GLY A 34 1.75 16.32 -5.68
C GLY A 34 2.97 15.78 -6.44
N PRO A 35 2.87 14.53 -6.97
CA PRO A 35 3.98 13.86 -7.63
C PRO A 35 4.39 14.53 -8.96
N GLU A 36 3.45 15.15 -9.68
CA GLU A 36 3.72 15.77 -10.99
C GLU A 36 4.55 17.05 -10.87
N GLU A 37 4.28 17.85 -9.85
CA GLU A 37 4.93 19.15 -9.61
C GLU A 37 6.25 19.02 -8.82
N LEU A 38 6.58 17.83 -8.33
CA LEU A 38 7.82 17.58 -7.59
C LEU A 38 9.04 17.76 -8.50
N THR A 39 10.00 18.59 -8.10
CA THR A 39 11.28 18.78 -8.81
C THR A 39 12.49 18.56 -7.92
N LEU A 40 13.61 18.10 -8.51
CA LEU A 40 14.85 17.93 -7.77
C LEU A 40 15.35 19.23 -7.13
N ARG A 41 15.09 20.40 -7.74
CA ARG A 41 15.46 21.70 -7.18
C ARG A 41 14.66 22.04 -5.92
N GLN A 42 13.37 21.73 -5.89
CA GLN A 42 12.53 21.92 -4.70
C GLN A 42 12.99 21.00 -3.57
N VAL A 43 13.28 19.72 -3.89
CA VAL A 43 13.78 18.75 -2.91
C VAL A 43 15.14 19.19 -2.35
N ALA A 44 16.09 19.62 -3.21
CA ALA A 44 17.39 20.11 -2.77
C ALA A 44 17.24 21.30 -1.81
N ARG A 45 16.39 22.27 -2.15
CA ARG A 45 16.13 23.44 -1.29
C ARG A 45 15.48 23.04 0.04
N ARG A 46 14.52 22.11 0.04
CA ARG A 46 13.82 21.64 1.24
C ARG A 46 14.76 20.86 2.15
N ALA A 47 15.68 20.07 1.60
CA ALA A 47 16.64 19.27 2.34
C ALA A 47 17.93 20.04 2.70
N ASP A 48 18.02 21.33 2.37
CA ASP A 48 19.21 22.20 2.56
C ASP A 48 20.47 21.69 1.84
N PHE A 49 20.28 21.19 0.62
CA PHE A 49 21.36 20.74 -0.26
C PHE A 49 21.48 21.63 -1.49
N SER A 50 22.72 21.77 -2.03
CA SER A 50 22.87 22.29 -3.37
C SER A 50 22.32 21.29 -4.40
N PRO A 51 21.77 21.75 -5.54
CA PRO A 51 21.33 20.83 -6.60
C PRO A 51 22.42 19.86 -7.04
N ALA A 52 23.68 20.32 -7.14
CA ALA A 52 24.81 19.46 -7.50
C ALA A 52 25.08 18.35 -6.47
N ALA A 53 24.93 18.67 -5.17
CA ALA A 53 25.08 17.68 -4.11
C ALA A 53 23.94 16.64 -4.17
N LEU A 54 22.70 17.08 -4.45
CA LEU A 54 21.56 16.16 -4.56
C LEU A 54 21.78 15.14 -5.69
N TYR A 55 22.29 15.57 -6.86
CA TYR A 55 22.58 14.67 -7.98
C TYR A 55 23.58 13.55 -7.66
N THR A 56 24.35 13.65 -6.57
CA THR A 56 25.22 12.56 -6.12
C THR A 56 24.45 11.42 -5.42
N TYR A 57 23.20 11.68 -5.02
CA TYR A 57 22.33 10.73 -4.33
C TYR A 57 21.19 10.22 -5.21
N PHE A 58 20.65 11.07 -6.07
CA PHE A 58 19.53 10.76 -6.95
C PHE A 58 19.77 11.35 -8.33
N SER A 59 19.75 10.53 -9.34
CA SER A 59 20.00 10.91 -10.74
C SER A 59 18.82 11.62 -11.39
N SER A 60 17.61 11.37 -10.90
CA SER A 60 16.38 11.92 -11.46
C SER A 60 15.29 12.07 -10.39
N ARG A 61 14.25 12.85 -10.72
CA ARG A 61 12.99 12.92 -9.97
C ARG A 61 12.36 11.54 -9.83
N ASP A 62 12.33 10.80 -10.92
CA ASP A 62 11.69 9.47 -10.97
C ASP A 62 12.37 8.47 -10.05
N GLU A 63 13.69 8.59 -9.84
CA GLU A 63 14.41 7.78 -8.84
C GLU A 63 13.98 8.11 -7.42
N ILE A 64 13.73 9.40 -7.10
CA ILE A 64 13.18 9.79 -5.79
C ILE A 64 11.76 9.22 -5.62
N VAL A 65 10.89 9.41 -6.61
CA VAL A 65 9.50 8.91 -6.54
C VAL A 65 9.47 7.39 -6.42
N ALA A 66 10.27 6.67 -7.20
CA ALA A 66 10.39 5.22 -7.10
C ALA A 66 10.91 4.76 -5.72
N SER A 67 11.85 5.49 -5.13
CA SER A 67 12.36 5.21 -3.78
C SER A 67 11.30 5.44 -2.71
N LEU A 68 10.53 6.53 -2.79
CA LEU A 68 9.42 6.81 -1.88
C LEU A 68 8.34 5.74 -1.97
N LEU A 69 8.01 5.33 -3.19
CA LEU A 69 7.03 4.28 -3.44
C LEU A 69 7.48 2.94 -2.85
N ALA A 70 8.76 2.56 -3.05
CA ALA A 70 9.32 1.35 -2.46
C ALA A 70 9.22 1.36 -0.93
N GLU A 71 9.61 2.47 -0.28
CA GLU A 71 9.47 2.60 1.17
C GLU A 71 8.00 2.53 1.64
N SER A 72 7.07 3.08 0.87
CA SER A 72 5.63 3.02 1.18
C SER A 72 5.10 1.59 1.14
N PHE A 73 5.50 0.81 0.13
CA PHE A 73 5.17 -0.62 0.07
C PHE A 73 5.85 -1.44 1.16
N ASP A 74 7.11 -1.18 1.50
CA ASP A 74 7.79 -1.86 2.60
C ASP A 74 7.06 -1.66 3.94
N ARG A 75 6.52 -0.44 4.17
CA ARG A 75 5.68 -0.16 5.35
C ARG A 75 4.36 -0.90 5.29
N LEU A 76 3.66 -0.89 4.15
CA LEU A 76 2.43 -1.67 3.96
C LEU A 76 2.68 -3.16 4.23
N ASP A 77 3.73 -3.72 3.67
CA ASP A 77 4.12 -5.11 3.90
C ASP A 77 4.36 -5.41 5.39
N ALA A 78 4.95 -4.47 6.13
CA ALA A 78 5.14 -4.62 7.57
C ALA A 78 3.81 -4.72 8.33
N TYR A 79 2.76 -4.01 7.90
CA TYR A 79 1.40 -4.15 8.47
C TYR A 79 0.79 -5.50 8.11
N LEU A 80 0.84 -5.90 6.84
CA LEU A 80 0.26 -7.16 6.38
C LEU A 80 0.94 -8.39 7.00
N ARG A 81 2.24 -8.34 7.23
CA ARG A 81 3.00 -9.44 7.89
C ARG A 81 2.66 -9.65 9.36
N ARG A 82 1.98 -8.69 10.02
CA ARG A 82 1.48 -8.87 11.40
C ARG A 82 0.28 -9.80 11.47
N VAL A 83 -0.40 -10.02 10.33
CA VAL A 83 -1.57 -10.91 10.27
C VAL A 83 -1.11 -12.37 10.38
N PRO A 84 -1.60 -13.11 11.39
CA PRO A 84 -1.20 -14.51 11.60
C PRO A 84 -1.57 -15.39 10.40
N ARG A 85 -0.64 -16.24 9.98
CA ARG A 85 -0.85 -17.15 8.85
C ARG A 85 -1.76 -18.33 9.17
N GLU A 86 -1.91 -18.62 10.47
CA GLU A 86 -2.67 -19.75 11.02
C GLU A 86 -4.19 -19.49 11.02
N LEU A 87 -4.61 -18.25 10.81
CA LEU A 87 -6.03 -17.89 10.72
C LEU A 87 -6.70 -18.64 9.57
N GLN A 88 -7.99 -18.95 9.77
CA GLN A 88 -8.80 -19.50 8.68
C GLN A 88 -8.82 -18.52 7.49
N PRO A 89 -8.84 -19.02 6.24
CA PRO A 89 -8.70 -18.16 5.07
C PRO A 89 -9.66 -16.97 5.02
N ALA A 90 -10.93 -17.15 5.39
CA ALA A 90 -11.91 -16.05 5.40
C ALA A 90 -11.57 -14.97 6.44
N GLU A 91 -11.20 -15.37 7.64
CA GLU A 91 -10.77 -14.47 8.70
C GLU A 91 -9.47 -13.76 8.31
N ARG A 92 -8.52 -14.49 7.73
CA ARG A 92 -7.24 -13.93 7.29
C ARG A 92 -7.43 -12.86 6.19
N VAL A 93 -8.36 -13.06 5.25
CA VAL A 93 -8.71 -12.03 4.24
C VAL A 93 -9.23 -10.77 4.93
N VAL A 94 -10.13 -10.91 5.91
CA VAL A 94 -10.64 -9.76 6.68
C VAL A 94 -9.51 -9.05 7.41
N GLN A 95 -8.64 -9.78 8.13
CA GLN A 95 -7.54 -9.19 8.88
C GLN A 95 -6.51 -8.50 7.97
N LEU A 96 -6.25 -9.03 6.78
CA LEU A 96 -5.40 -8.36 5.77
C LEU A 96 -6.01 -7.03 5.32
N GLY A 97 -7.32 -6.99 5.10
CA GLY A 97 -8.01 -5.75 4.76
C GLY A 97 -8.00 -4.73 5.91
N VAL A 98 -8.19 -5.18 7.16
CA VAL A 98 -8.07 -4.32 8.35
C VAL A 98 -6.65 -3.77 8.47
N ALA A 99 -5.62 -4.61 8.31
CA ALA A 99 -4.23 -4.19 8.36
C ALA A 99 -3.89 -3.15 7.27
N TYR A 100 -4.49 -3.25 6.09
CA TYR A 100 -4.38 -2.22 5.05
C TYR A 100 -5.05 -0.90 5.47
N MET A 101 -6.23 -0.96 6.08
CA MET A 101 -6.93 0.24 6.58
C MET A 101 -6.15 0.92 7.72
N ASP A 102 -5.59 0.13 8.64
CA ASP A 102 -4.73 0.64 9.71
C ASP A 102 -3.47 1.31 9.14
N PHE A 103 -2.82 0.66 8.15
CA PHE A 103 -1.69 1.27 7.44
C PHE A 103 -2.07 2.62 6.82
N ALA A 104 -3.19 2.69 6.14
CA ALA A 104 -3.67 3.89 5.48
C ALA A 104 -3.98 5.03 6.46
N HIS A 105 -4.54 4.70 7.62
CA HIS A 105 -4.81 5.64 8.70
C HIS A 105 -3.52 6.19 9.32
N ASP A 106 -2.58 5.30 9.63
CA ASP A 106 -1.33 5.67 10.30
C ASP A 106 -0.31 6.33 9.36
N ASN A 107 -0.42 6.07 8.04
CA ASN A 107 0.56 6.50 7.03
C ASN A 107 -0.13 7.15 5.82
N PRO A 108 -0.86 8.27 5.98
CA PRO A 108 -1.65 8.87 4.89
C PRO A 108 -0.78 9.34 3.71
N VAL A 109 0.46 9.71 3.96
CA VAL A 109 1.44 10.09 2.92
C VAL A 109 1.83 8.92 2.07
N ASP A 110 2.13 7.78 2.70
CA ASP A 110 2.51 6.56 2.00
C ASP A 110 1.35 6.02 1.19
N LEU A 111 0.13 6.10 1.74
CA LEU A 111 -1.09 5.80 0.99
C LEU A 111 -1.22 6.68 -0.26
N HIS A 112 -1.02 8.00 -0.10
CA HIS A 112 -1.06 8.93 -1.24
C HIS A 112 -0.03 8.56 -2.31
N CYS A 113 1.19 8.19 -1.92
CA CYS A 113 2.22 7.70 -2.85
C CYS A 113 1.74 6.46 -3.62
N ILE A 114 1.16 5.48 -2.91
CA ILE A 114 0.66 4.24 -3.53
C ILE A 114 -0.50 4.52 -4.50
N LEU A 115 -1.47 5.34 -4.09
CA LEU A 115 -2.64 5.68 -4.92
C LEU A 115 -2.23 6.47 -6.18
N SER A 116 -1.31 7.43 -6.03
CA SER A 116 -0.81 8.21 -7.16
C SER A 116 -0.02 7.37 -8.16
N ALA A 117 0.73 6.37 -7.68
CA ALA A 117 1.49 5.47 -8.54
C ALA A 117 0.60 4.54 -9.38
N THR A 118 -0.57 4.15 -8.87
CA THR A 118 -1.53 3.32 -9.61
C THR A 118 -2.28 4.10 -10.69
N SER A 119 -2.29 5.43 -10.60
CA SER A 119 -2.99 6.33 -11.54
C SER A 119 -2.13 6.83 -12.69
N GLN A 120 -0.82 6.59 -12.69
CA GLN A 120 0.13 7.13 -13.66
C GLN A 120 1.00 6.03 -14.28
N ASP A 121 1.41 6.24 -15.54
CA ASP A 121 2.46 5.47 -16.25
C ASP A 121 3.86 5.75 -15.64
N LEU A 122 4.02 5.59 -14.34
CA LEU A 122 5.34 5.63 -13.71
C LEU A 122 6.16 4.45 -14.26
N PRO A 123 7.45 4.67 -14.61
CA PRO A 123 8.32 3.59 -15.01
C PRO A 123 8.51 2.62 -13.82
N LEU A 124 7.63 1.64 -13.76
CA LEU A 124 7.49 0.66 -12.68
C LEU A 124 8.64 -0.38 -12.63
N GLY A 125 9.84 -0.03 -13.12
CA GLY A 125 10.95 -0.98 -13.19
C GLY A 125 11.33 -1.63 -11.85
N SER A 126 11.23 -0.90 -10.75
CA SER A 126 11.52 -1.44 -9.40
C SER A 126 10.29 -1.48 -8.49
N GLY A 127 9.30 -0.60 -8.69
CA GLY A 127 8.08 -0.54 -7.86
C GLY A 127 7.08 -1.67 -8.16
N GLN A 128 7.08 -2.25 -9.39
CA GLN A 128 6.23 -3.40 -9.71
C GLN A 128 6.53 -4.63 -8.85
N ALA A 129 7.79 -4.85 -8.50
CA ALA A 129 8.18 -5.98 -7.66
C ALA A 129 7.68 -5.83 -6.20
N VAL A 130 7.52 -4.60 -5.72
CA VAL A 130 7.24 -4.29 -4.31
C VAL A 130 5.74 -4.40 -4.02
N GLY A 131 4.85 -3.89 -4.88
CA GLY A 131 3.38 -4.08 -4.74
C GLY A 131 2.91 -5.52 -4.96
N LEU A 132 3.77 -6.37 -5.55
CA LEU A 132 3.46 -7.78 -5.81
C LEU A 132 3.34 -8.61 -4.52
N GLU A 133 4.00 -8.26 -3.42
CA GLU A 133 3.95 -9.07 -2.20
C GLU A 133 2.57 -8.99 -1.53
N ALA A 134 1.97 -7.80 -1.42
CA ALA A 134 0.60 -7.64 -0.90
C ALA A 134 -0.42 -8.38 -1.79
N ALA A 135 -0.34 -8.21 -3.12
CA ALA A 135 -1.19 -8.91 -4.07
C ALA A 135 -0.98 -10.44 -4.03
N ARG A 136 0.26 -10.89 -3.87
CA ARG A 136 0.62 -12.30 -3.74
C ARG A 136 0.04 -12.91 -2.47
N LEU A 137 0.13 -12.20 -1.35
CA LEU A 137 -0.36 -12.66 -0.06
C LEU A 137 -1.88 -12.86 -0.07
N ILE A 138 -2.63 -11.88 -0.57
CA ILE A 138 -4.09 -12.01 -0.66
C ILE A 138 -4.50 -13.11 -1.66
N GLY A 139 -3.84 -13.17 -2.82
CA GLY A 139 -4.10 -14.20 -3.82
C GLY A 139 -3.78 -15.62 -3.31
N GLN A 140 -2.72 -15.79 -2.51
CA GLN A 140 -2.41 -17.07 -1.85
C GLN A 140 -3.48 -17.45 -0.82
N THR A 141 -3.96 -16.47 -0.03
CA THR A 141 -5.01 -16.71 0.96
C THR A 141 -6.30 -17.19 0.30
N PHE A 142 -6.67 -16.61 -0.84
CA PHE A 142 -7.85 -17.07 -1.59
C PHE A 142 -7.64 -18.45 -2.21
N ARG A 143 -6.47 -18.76 -2.79
CA ARG A 143 -6.18 -20.11 -3.33
C ARG A 143 -6.28 -21.17 -2.24
N GLU A 144 -5.64 -20.94 -1.10
CA GLU A 144 -5.73 -21.82 0.06
C GLU A 144 -7.18 -22.01 0.53
N GLY A 145 -7.97 -20.93 0.55
CA GLY A 145 -9.37 -20.99 0.93
C GLY A 145 -10.25 -21.78 -0.05
N VAL A 146 -9.97 -21.70 -1.34
CA VAL A 146 -10.65 -22.54 -2.35
C VAL A 146 -10.26 -24.00 -2.20
N GLU A 147 -8.97 -24.30 -2.03
CA GLU A 147 -8.47 -25.65 -1.80
C GLU A 147 -9.09 -26.31 -0.56
N LYS A 148 -9.29 -25.52 0.49
CA LYS A 148 -9.95 -25.96 1.74
C LYS A 148 -11.49 -25.95 1.69
N GLY A 149 -12.10 -25.57 0.57
CA GLY A 149 -13.55 -25.46 0.44
C GLY A 149 -14.17 -24.34 1.26
N VAL A 150 -13.40 -23.35 1.72
CA VAL A 150 -13.88 -22.17 2.46
C VAL A 150 -14.52 -21.17 1.50
N PHE A 151 -13.87 -20.92 0.36
CA PHE A 151 -14.38 -20.06 -0.70
C PHE A 151 -14.91 -20.87 -1.87
N ALA A 152 -16.00 -20.39 -2.45
CA ALA A 152 -16.56 -20.96 -3.68
C ALA A 152 -16.65 -19.87 -4.74
N PRO A 153 -15.82 -19.94 -5.80
CA PRO A 153 -16.00 -19.07 -6.94
C PRO A 153 -17.39 -19.25 -7.54
N SER A 154 -18.10 -18.15 -7.79
CA SER A 154 -19.45 -18.20 -8.39
C SER A 154 -19.35 -18.12 -9.91
N GLY A 155 -19.97 -19.07 -10.61
CA GLY A 155 -19.93 -19.13 -12.07
C GLY A 155 -18.52 -19.28 -12.61
N GLU A 156 -18.10 -18.40 -13.52
CA GLU A 156 -16.76 -18.37 -14.13
C GLU A 156 -15.73 -17.53 -13.36
N GLN A 157 -16.09 -17.05 -12.15
CA GLN A 157 -15.21 -16.19 -11.35
C GLN A 157 -13.90 -16.91 -10.99
N SER A 158 -12.77 -16.29 -11.28
CA SER A 158 -11.45 -16.77 -10.89
C SER A 158 -11.06 -16.34 -9.47
N VAL A 159 -10.09 -17.04 -8.88
CA VAL A 159 -9.46 -16.64 -7.62
C VAL A 159 -8.84 -15.24 -7.70
N ALA A 160 -8.30 -14.87 -8.86
CA ALA A 160 -7.73 -13.54 -9.08
C ALA A 160 -8.80 -12.45 -9.01
N GLU A 161 -9.98 -12.69 -9.57
CA GLU A 161 -11.11 -11.74 -9.50
C GLU A 161 -11.67 -11.61 -8.09
N MET A 162 -11.69 -12.70 -7.30
CA MET A 162 -12.07 -12.62 -5.88
C MET A 162 -11.07 -11.75 -5.10
N ALA A 163 -9.77 -11.96 -5.29
CA ALA A 163 -8.71 -11.17 -4.66
C ALA A 163 -8.77 -9.70 -5.08
N TYR A 164 -8.97 -9.45 -6.39
CA TYR A 164 -9.14 -8.11 -6.93
C TYR A 164 -10.36 -7.40 -6.35
N GLY A 165 -11.49 -8.09 -6.22
CA GLY A 165 -12.71 -7.52 -5.65
C GLY A 165 -12.54 -7.06 -4.20
N VAL A 166 -11.87 -7.86 -3.36
CA VAL A 166 -11.54 -7.47 -1.98
C VAL A 166 -10.57 -6.30 -1.97
N TRP A 167 -9.52 -6.35 -2.79
CA TRP A 167 -8.56 -5.25 -2.88
C TRP A 167 -9.23 -3.95 -3.32
N ALA A 168 -10.06 -3.97 -4.36
CA ALA A 168 -10.78 -2.80 -4.86
C ALA A 168 -11.76 -2.23 -3.81
N LEU A 169 -12.44 -3.11 -3.05
CA LEU A 169 -13.33 -2.70 -1.96
C LEU A 169 -12.56 -1.96 -0.87
N VAL A 170 -11.47 -2.53 -0.37
CA VAL A 170 -10.67 -1.94 0.72
C VAL A 170 -10.02 -0.63 0.24
N HIS A 171 -9.50 -0.60 -0.99
CA HIS A 171 -8.93 0.59 -1.61
C HIS A 171 -9.96 1.71 -1.74
N GLY A 172 -11.18 1.38 -2.20
CA GLY A 172 -12.29 2.33 -2.29
C GLY A 172 -12.70 2.88 -0.92
N MET A 173 -12.84 2.02 0.10
CA MET A 173 -13.17 2.46 1.46
C MET A 173 -12.12 3.43 2.02
N VAL A 174 -10.83 3.13 1.84
CA VAL A 174 -9.75 4.01 2.30
C VAL A 174 -9.73 5.33 1.52
N SER A 175 -9.92 5.30 0.21
CA SER A 175 -9.97 6.51 -0.62
C SER A 175 -11.15 7.42 -0.25
N LEU A 176 -12.25 6.85 0.21
CA LEU A 176 -13.45 7.57 0.63
C LEU A 176 -13.42 8.02 2.09
N SER A 177 -12.49 7.54 2.90
CA SER A 177 -12.43 7.87 4.34
C SER A 177 -12.23 9.36 4.65
N GLY A 178 -11.69 10.14 3.71
CA GLY A 178 -11.54 11.59 3.81
C GLY A 178 -12.70 12.40 3.22
N VAL A 179 -13.72 11.74 2.66
CA VAL A 179 -14.87 12.40 2.04
C VAL A 179 -16.02 12.44 3.05
N ASP A 180 -16.55 13.63 3.32
CA ASP A 180 -17.77 13.79 4.13
C ASP A 180 -18.97 13.30 3.30
N LEU A 181 -19.27 12.01 3.40
CA LEU A 181 -20.42 11.39 2.73
C LEU A 181 -21.76 11.78 3.38
N GLY A 182 -21.77 12.37 4.57
CA GLY A 182 -22.99 12.87 5.23
C GLY A 182 -23.69 13.98 4.43
N VAL A 183 -22.93 14.71 3.59
CA VAL A 183 -23.49 15.70 2.65
C VAL A 183 -24.26 15.03 1.49
N VAL A 184 -23.95 13.77 1.17
CA VAL A 184 -24.51 13.04 0.03
C VAL A 184 -25.63 12.10 0.46
N ALA A 185 -25.56 11.52 1.66
CA ALA A 185 -26.59 10.63 2.21
C ALA A 185 -26.47 10.53 3.73
N GLU A 186 -27.50 10.96 4.46
CA GLU A 186 -27.55 10.91 5.93
C GLU A 186 -27.34 9.50 6.53
N ASP A 187 -27.56 8.42 5.74
CA ASP A 187 -27.46 7.02 6.15
C ASP A 187 -26.20 6.28 5.66
N MET A 188 -25.22 6.95 5.07
CA MET A 188 -24.01 6.28 4.57
C MET A 188 -22.87 6.14 5.60
N SER A 189 -23.18 6.18 6.89
CA SER A 189 -22.21 5.84 7.92
C SER A 189 -22.05 4.32 8.01
N ALA A 190 -21.01 3.79 7.42
CA ALA A 190 -20.68 2.37 7.50
C ALA A 190 -19.36 2.18 8.25
N GLU A 191 -19.32 1.20 9.13
CA GLU A 191 -18.07 0.74 9.71
C GLU A 191 -17.31 -0.10 8.66
N PRO A 192 -16.12 0.33 8.17
CA PRO A 192 -15.45 -0.32 7.05
C PRO A 192 -15.17 -1.81 7.27
N ARG A 193 -14.82 -2.18 8.50
CA ARG A 193 -14.59 -3.57 8.88
C ARG A 193 -15.84 -4.43 8.67
N ARG A 194 -17.02 -3.96 9.08
CA ARG A 194 -18.29 -4.71 8.91
C ARG A 194 -18.66 -4.88 7.44
N VAL A 195 -18.40 -3.85 6.62
CA VAL A 195 -18.60 -3.93 5.18
C VAL A 195 -17.71 -5.01 4.57
N LEU A 196 -16.44 -5.05 4.96
CA LEU A 196 -15.49 -6.05 4.49
C LEU A 196 -15.90 -7.46 4.95
N GLU A 197 -16.25 -7.63 6.23
CA GLU A 197 -16.73 -8.92 6.78
C GLU A 197 -17.96 -9.43 6.01
N ALA A 198 -18.95 -8.57 5.76
CA ALA A 198 -20.15 -8.92 5.01
C ALA A 198 -19.83 -9.28 3.55
N TYR A 199 -18.88 -8.61 2.91
CA TYR A 199 -18.45 -8.93 1.57
C TYR A 199 -17.72 -10.28 1.51
N VAL A 200 -16.76 -10.52 2.40
CA VAL A 200 -16.00 -11.78 2.47
C VAL A 200 -16.93 -12.96 2.78
N ALA A 201 -17.92 -12.78 3.67
CA ALA A 201 -18.91 -13.82 3.99
C ALA A 201 -19.69 -14.29 2.76
N ARG A 202 -19.95 -13.42 1.78
CA ARG A 202 -20.62 -13.79 0.52
C ARG A 202 -19.76 -14.63 -0.42
N LEU A 203 -18.44 -14.57 -0.26
CA LEU A 203 -17.49 -15.37 -1.03
C LEU A 203 -17.29 -16.76 -0.44
N THR A 204 -17.80 -17.03 0.78
CA THR A 204 -17.72 -18.35 1.40
C THR A 204 -18.80 -19.30 0.90
N THR A 205 -18.54 -20.61 0.97
CA THR A 205 -19.47 -21.68 0.55
C THR A 205 -20.83 -21.60 1.21
N ARG A 206 -20.93 -21.03 2.43
CA ARG A 206 -22.22 -20.82 3.13
C ARG A 206 -23.06 -19.69 2.54
N GLY A 207 -22.46 -18.72 1.88
CA GLY A 207 -23.17 -17.61 1.23
C GLY A 207 -23.75 -17.95 -0.15
N ALA A 208 -23.29 -19.03 -0.78
CA ALA A 208 -23.76 -19.47 -2.09
C ALA A 208 -25.08 -20.26 -2.05
N GLY A 209 -25.58 -20.61 -0.87
CA GLY A 209 -26.70 -21.52 -0.65
C GLY A 209 -28.09 -20.87 -0.41
N THR A 210 -28.20 -19.54 -0.52
CA THR A 210 -29.51 -18.87 -0.30
C THR A 210 -29.96 -18.19 -1.59
N ARG A 211 -30.52 -18.96 -2.48
CA ARG A 211 -31.45 -18.51 -3.54
C ARG A 211 -32.76 -19.23 -3.38
#